data_7c7c13d2113e915edb9d4f70c6d84e96
#
_entry.id   7c7c13d2113e915edb9d4f70c6d84e96
#
_cell.length_a   1.000
_cell.length_b   1.000
_cell.length_c   1.000
_cell.angle_alpha   90.00
_cell.angle_beta   90.00
_cell.angle_gamma   90.00
#
_symmetry.space_group_name_H-M   'P 1'
#
loop_
_entity.id
_entity.type
_entity.pdbx_description
1 polymer ?
#
loop_
_entity_poly.entity_id
_entity_poly.type
_entity_poly.pdbx_seq_one_letter_code
_entity_poly.pdbx_strand_id
1 'polypeptide(L)'
;MIVYGAKISYFTGKFESYLRWREIDFEYRPLDIRMYRQVIPRELGATQFPSVELSDGRWMSDTTPMIEWLEQSRPGPSVIPSDPVQRYLSLLVEDYADEWLWRPAMYYRWSFAPDRFLAGSRLAEEIVRVRGIPLAVRRRWIATRQTKLFVSGDGVTDSNRTHVEGT
;
A
#
# COMPACT_ATOMS: atom_id res chain seq x y z
N MET A 1 -8.61 12.76 -10.90
CA MET A 1 -7.53 11.75 -10.96
C MET A 1 -8.09 10.37 -10.71
N ILE A 2 -7.41 9.32 -11.18
CA ILE A 2 -7.78 7.93 -10.92
C ILE A 2 -6.71 7.31 -10.01
N VAL A 3 -7.13 6.69 -8.91
CA VAL A 3 -6.25 6.01 -7.96
C VAL A 3 -6.39 4.51 -8.14
N TYR A 4 -5.32 3.87 -8.56
CA TYR A 4 -5.23 2.41 -8.68
C TYR A 4 -4.57 1.83 -7.43
N GLY A 5 -5.23 0.92 -6.75
CA GLY A 5 -4.72 0.36 -5.50
C GLY A 5 -5.43 -0.92 -5.07
N ALA A 6 -5.04 -1.42 -3.91
CA ALA A 6 -5.72 -2.52 -3.23
C ALA A 6 -6.21 -2.04 -1.87
N LYS A 7 -7.48 -2.29 -1.53
CA LYS A 7 -8.09 -1.81 -0.26
C LYS A 7 -7.38 -2.35 0.99
N ILE A 8 -6.67 -3.46 0.87
CA ILE A 8 -5.89 -4.02 1.96
C ILE A 8 -4.50 -3.37 2.12
N SER A 9 -4.05 -2.61 1.12
CA SER A 9 -2.77 -1.89 1.21
C SER A 9 -2.91 -0.68 2.12
N TYR A 10 -2.09 -0.61 3.16
CA TYR A 10 -2.08 0.55 4.04
C TYR A 10 -1.54 1.81 3.35
N PHE A 11 -0.64 1.69 2.37
CA PHE A 11 -0.25 2.83 1.54
C PHE A 11 -1.40 3.36 0.67
N THR A 12 -2.25 2.47 0.14
CA THR A 12 -3.48 2.90 -0.53
C THR A 12 -4.40 3.60 0.47
N GLY A 13 -4.53 3.07 1.69
CA GLY A 13 -5.31 3.68 2.77
C GLY A 13 -4.75 5.05 3.20
N LYS A 14 -3.42 5.17 3.36
CA LYS A 14 -2.74 6.44 3.64
C LYS A 14 -3.12 7.51 2.60
N PHE A 15 -2.96 7.18 1.33
CA PHE A 15 -3.23 8.12 0.24
C PHE A 15 -4.71 8.48 0.11
N GLU A 16 -5.62 7.50 0.20
CA GLU A 16 -7.07 7.78 0.20
C GLU A 16 -7.49 8.64 1.39
N SER A 17 -6.94 8.40 2.58
CA SER A 17 -7.22 9.21 3.77
C SER A 17 -6.77 10.66 3.59
N TYR A 18 -5.59 10.86 3.01
CA TYR A 18 -5.10 12.18 2.66
C TYR A 18 -6.03 12.89 1.65
N LEU A 19 -6.39 12.23 0.55
CA LEU A 19 -7.27 12.82 -0.46
C LEU A 19 -8.63 13.19 0.11
N ARG A 20 -9.22 12.34 0.97
CA ARG A 20 -10.49 12.63 1.64
C ARG A 20 -10.39 13.80 2.60
N TRP A 21 -9.31 13.85 3.40
CA TRP A 21 -9.09 14.96 4.32
C TRP A 21 -8.91 16.30 3.60
N ARG A 22 -8.24 16.27 2.42
CA ARG A 22 -8.06 17.45 1.55
C ARG A 22 -9.29 17.75 0.68
N GLU A 23 -10.37 16.97 0.78
CA GLU A 23 -11.56 17.08 -0.08
C GLU A 23 -11.21 17.06 -1.59
N ILE A 24 -10.20 16.26 -1.97
CA ILE A 24 -9.78 16.10 -3.35
C ILE A 24 -10.57 14.95 -3.99
N ASP A 25 -11.32 15.25 -5.04
CA ASP A 25 -12.08 14.26 -5.79
C ASP A 25 -11.16 13.29 -6.54
N PHE A 26 -11.44 12.01 -6.38
CA PHE A 26 -10.75 10.93 -7.08
C PHE A 26 -11.69 9.77 -7.39
N GLU A 27 -11.38 9.06 -8.46
CA GLU A 27 -11.99 7.77 -8.77
C GLU A 27 -11.07 6.65 -8.29
N TYR A 28 -11.57 5.76 -7.43
CA TYR A 28 -10.82 4.58 -7.03
C TYR A 28 -11.09 3.43 -8.01
N ARG A 29 -10.02 2.84 -8.52
CA ARG A 29 -10.07 1.60 -9.33
C ARG A 29 -9.22 0.51 -8.68
N PRO A 30 -9.82 -0.65 -8.36
CA PRO A 30 -9.04 -1.76 -7.85
C PRO A 30 -8.04 -2.25 -8.90
N LEU A 31 -6.85 -2.62 -8.45
CA LEU A 31 -5.85 -3.24 -9.31
C LEU A 31 -6.35 -4.59 -9.82
N ASP A 32 -6.22 -4.80 -11.12
CA ASP A 32 -6.29 -6.12 -11.72
C ASP A 32 -4.89 -6.63 -12.12
N ILE A 33 -4.81 -7.88 -12.55
CA ILE A 33 -3.53 -8.50 -12.91
C ILE A 33 -2.86 -7.84 -14.13
N ARG A 34 -3.64 -7.25 -15.04
CA ARG A 34 -3.14 -6.52 -16.21
C ARG A 34 -2.52 -5.19 -15.78
N MET A 35 -3.24 -4.43 -14.94
CA MET A 35 -2.72 -3.19 -14.37
C MET A 35 -1.41 -3.46 -13.63
N TYR A 36 -1.42 -4.45 -12.74
CA TYR A 36 -0.28 -4.82 -11.93
C TYR A 36 0.96 -5.26 -12.73
N ARG A 37 0.78 -6.04 -13.82
CA ARG A 37 1.91 -6.65 -14.55
C ARG A 37 2.33 -5.91 -15.82
N GLN A 38 1.47 -5.08 -16.39
CA GLN A 38 1.71 -4.51 -17.72
C GLN A 38 1.62 -2.99 -17.71
N VAL A 39 0.50 -2.41 -17.24
CA VAL A 39 0.26 -0.98 -17.39
C VAL A 39 1.15 -0.18 -16.46
N ILE A 40 1.06 -0.43 -15.16
CA ILE A 40 1.84 0.30 -14.15
C ILE A 40 3.35 0.20 -14.40
N PRO A 41 3.94 -1.00 -14.64
CA PRO A 41 5.38 -1.07 -14.95
C PRO A 41 5.78 -0.34 -16.23
N ARG A 42 4.90 -0.27 -17.22
CA ARG A 42 5.15 0.47 -18.46
C ARG A 42 5.19 1.98 -18.23
N GLU A 43 4.25 2.50 -17.43
CA GLU A 43 4.11 3.94 -17.19
C GLU A 43 5.10 4.47 -16.13
N LEU A 44 5.46 3.65 -15.15
CA LEU A 44 6.25 4.05 -13.98
C LEU A 44 7.63 3.37 -13.87
N GLY A 45 7.92 2.38 -14.72
CA GLY A 45 9.17 1.61 -14.64
C GLY A 45 9.20 0.56 -13.53
N ALA A 46 8.24 0.56 -12.61
CA ALA A 46 8.15 -0.36 -11.47
C ALA A 46 6.69 -0.66 -11.12
N THR A 47 6.44 -1.81 -10.47
CA THR A 47 5.11 -2.12 -9.94
C THR A 47 5.01 -1.62 -8.51
N GLN A 48 4.38 -0.48 -8.34
CA GLN A 48 4.16 0.14 -7.04
C GLN A 48 2.70 0.61 -6.93
N PHE A 49 2.09 0.50 -5.77
CA PHE A 49 0.74 1.00 -5.54
C PHE A 49 0.56 1.54 -4.11
N PRO A 50 -0.27 2.57 -3.93
CA PRO A 50 -1.16 3.16 -4.95
C PRO A 50 -0.38 3.83 -6.09
N SER A 51 -0.95 3.73 -7.31
CA SER A 51 -0.51 4.50 -8.47
C SER A 51 -1.63 5.43 -8.91
N VAL A 52 -1.28 6.58 -9.42
CA VAL A 52 -2.24 7.62 -9.82
C VAL A 52 -2.07 7.96 -11.28
N GLU A 53 -3.18 8.00 -12.00
CA GLU A 53 -3.28 8.58 -13.33
C GLU A 53 -3.96 9.94 -13.22
N LEU A 54 -3.25 10.97 -13.63
CA LEU A 54 -3.74 12.35 -13.65
C LEU A 54 -4.60 12.61 -14.90
N SER A 55 -5.40 13.67 -14.87
CA SER A 55 -6.26 14.05 -16.01
C SER A 55 -5.50 14.44 -17.28
N ASP A 56 -4.22 14.79 -17.16
CA ASP A 56 -3.32 15.10 -18.25
C ASP A 56 -2.54 13.89 -18.79
N GLY A 57 -2.84 12.69 -18.28
CA GLY A 57 -2.22 11.43 -18.69
C GLY A 57 -0.90 11.12 -17.99
N ARG A 58 -0.39 11.97 -17.12
CA ARG A 58 0.80 11.65 -16.32
C ARG A 58 0.47 10.62 -15.24
N TRP A 59 1.46 9.80 -14.92
CA TRP A 59 1.39 8.80 -13.87
C TRP A 59 2.32 9.14 -12.72
N MET A 60 1.87 8.81 -11.51
CA MET A 60 2.66 8.97 -10.28
C MET A 60 2.50 7.73 -9.39
N SER A 61 3.53 7.42 -8.64
CA SER A 61 3.51 6.43 -7.56
C SER A 61 4.37 6.92 -6.40
N ASP A 62 4.31 6.18 -5.28
CA ASP A 62 4.88 6.57 -4.01
C ASP A 62 4.07 7.67 -3.30
N THR A 63 3.57 7.33 -2.11
CA THR A 63 2.63 8.20 -1.40
C THR A 63 3.25 9.48 -0.92
N THR A 64 4.51 9.47 -0.50
CA THR A 64 5.20 10.67 -0.01
C THR A 64 5.39 11.72 -1.09
N PRO A 65 6.03 11.45 -2.25
CA PRO A 65 6.13 12.46 -3.32
C PRO A 65 4.78 12.83 -3.94
N MET A 66 3.80 11.92 -3.97
CA MET A 66 2.45 12.26 -4.44
C MET A 66 1.77 13.26 -3.51
N ILE A 67 1.88 13.08 -2.19
CA ILE A 67 1.33 14.01 -1.20
C ILE A 67 2.06 15.36 -1.29
N GLU A 68 3.38 15.36 -1.34
CA GLU A 68 4.17 16.60 -1.50
C GLU A 68 3.78 17.40 -2.75
N TRP A 69 3.60 16.70 -3.87
CA TRP A 69 3.15 17.34 -5.12
C TRP A 69 1.75 17.94 -4.98
N LEU A 70 0.82 17.25 -4.34
CA LEU A 70 -0.53 17.76 -4.10
C LEU A 70 -0.54 18.94 -3.13
N GLU A 71 0.29 18.93 -2.09
CA GLU A 71 0.47 20.05 -1.17
C GLU A 71 0.95 21.33 -1.88
N GLN A 72 1.84 21.18 -2.85
CA GLN A 72 2.37 22.30 -3.64
C GLN A 72 1.42 22.77 -4.76
N SER A 73 0.68 21.83 -5.36
CA SER A 73 -0.12 22.11 -6.56
C SER A 73 -1.58 22.48 -6.26
N ARG A 74 -2.07 22.25 -5.03
CA ARG A 74 -3.47 22.45 -4.66
C ARG A 74 -3.61 23.37 -3.45
N PRO A 75 -4.41 24.43 -3.52
CA PRO A 75 -4.71 25.27 -2.37
C PRO A 75 -5.49 24.50 -1.30
N GLY A 76 -5.43 24.94 -0.07
CA GLY A 76 -6.16 24.39 1.06
C GLY A 76 -5.27 24.15 2.28
N PRO A 77 -5.84 23.60 3.37
CA PRO A 77 -5.08 23.31 4.58
C PRO A 77 -4.02 22.25 4.32
N SER A 78 -2.79 22.48 4.79
CA SER A 78 -1.68 21.55 4.63
C SER A 78 -1.65 20.52 5.75
N VAL A 79 -1.34 19.25 5.42
CA VAL A 79 -0.99 18.22 6.41
C VAL A 79 0.45 18.38 6.92
N ILE A 80 1.26 19.16 6.18
CA ILE A 80 2.66 19.39 6.54
C ILE A 80 2.72 20.62 7.44
N PRO A 81 3.18 20.50 8.68
CA PRO A 81 3.30 21.64 9.60
C PRO A 81 4.20 22.74 9.05
N SER A 82 3.82 24.00 9.30
CA SER A 82 4.64 25.16 8.94
C SER A 82 5.81 25.38 9.90
N ASP A 83 5.67 24.98 11.16
CA ASP A 83 6.75 25.02 12.14
C ASP A 83 7.86 24.03 11.76
N PRO A 84 9.13 24.46 11.68
CA PRO A 84 10.23 23.60 11.20
C PRO A 84 10.46 22.35 12.09
N VAL A 85 10.27 22.46 13.41
CA VAL A 85 10.48 21.35 14.35
C VAL A 85 9.36 20.34 14.21
N GLN A 86 8.12 20.81 14.17
CA GLN A 86 6.96 19.93 13.97
C GLN A 86 7.03 19.25 12.60
N ARG A 87 7.42 19.96 11.55
CA ARG A 87 7.63 19.40 10.22
C ARG A 87 8.67 18.29 10.24
N TYR A 88 9.82 18.53 10.84
CA TYR A 88 10.89 17.54 10.96
C TYR A 88 10.40 16.28 11.68
N LEU A 89 9.74 16.45 12.82
CA LEU A 89 9.21 15.33 13.61
C LEU A 89 8.13 14.56 12.83
N SER A 90 7.26 15.25 12.12
CA SER A 90 6.22 14.60 11.29
C SER A 90 6.83 13.76 10.17
N LEU A 91 7.84 14.29 9.47
CA LEU A 91 8.54 13.56 8.41
C LEU A 91 9.34 12.36 8.97
N LEU A 92 9.96 12.52 10.14
CA LEU A 92 10.67 11.43 10.80
C LEU A 92 9.72 10.29 11.21
N VAL A 93 8.53 10.62 11.72
CA VAL A 93 7.50 9.62 12.08
C VAL A 93 6.95 8.95 10.83
N GLU A 94 6.74 9.70 9.75
CA GLU A 94 6.31 9.17 8.45
C GLU A 94 7.34 8.17 7.90
N ASP A 95 8.61 8.57 7.83
CA ASP A 95 9.70 7.72 7.36
C ASP A 95 9.80 6.44 8.20
N TYR A 96 9.73 6.56 9.51
CA TYR A 96 9.72 5.40 10.40
C TYR A 96 8.53 4.47 10.15
N ALA A 97 7.33 5.02 9.95
CA ALA A 97 6.14 4.24 9.67
C ALA A 97 6.20 3.55 8.30
N ASP A 98 6.70 4.24 7.28
CA ASP A 98 6.72 3.74 5.91
C ASP A 98 7.87 2.76 5.65
N GLU A 99 9.04 2.95 6.28
CA GLU A 99 10.23 2.15 6.00
C GLU A 99 10.48 1.02 7.03
N TRP A 100 10.02 1.19 8.27
CA TRP A 100 10.31 0.24 9.35
C TRP A 100 9.07 -0.51 9.85
N LEU A 101 8.00 0.19 10.18
CA LEU A 101 6.83 -0.45 10.78
C LEU A 101 6.03 -1.33 9.81
N TRP A 102 6.22 -1.18 8.51
CA TRP A 102 5.55 -2.06 7.55
C TRP A 102 5.98 -3.53 7.70
N ARG A 103 7.22 -3.82 8.12
CA ARG A 103 7.72 -5.19 8.33
C ARG A 103 6.97 -5.92 9.43
N PRO A 104 6.91 -5.42 10.68
CA PRO A 104 6.06 -6.03 11.71
C PRO A 104 4.58 -6.04 11.31
N ALA A 105 4.05 -5.02 10.63
CA ALA A 105 2.69 -5.03 10.13
C ALA A 105 2.43 -6.17 9.14
N MET A 106 3.37 -6.47 8.24
CA MET A 106 3.28 -7.61 7.33
C MET A 106 3.43 -8.95 8.06
N TYR A 107 4.31 -9.02 9.06
CA TYR A 107 4.41 -10.18 9.93
C TYR A 107 3.07 -10.50 10.60
N TYR A 108 2.45 -9.54 11.27
CA TYR A 108 1.13 -9.73 11.89
C TYR A 108 0.05 -10.14 10.88
N ARG A 109 0.01 -9.50 9.73
CA ARG A 109 -0.96 -9.80 8.67
C ARG A 109 -0.87 -11.23 8.12
N TRP A 110 0.35 -11.77 8.01
CA TRP A 110 0.57 -13.04 7.30
C TRP A 110 0.92 -14.23 8.21
N SER A 111 1.28 -14.00 9.47
CA SER A 111 1.61 -15.07 10.42
C SER A 111 0.38 -15.66 11.09
N PHE A 112 -0.61 -14.84 11.43
CA PHE A 112 -1.79 -15.28 12.15
C PHE A 112 -2.90 -15.76 11.21
N ALA A 113 -3.53 -16.89 11.56
CA ALA A 113 -4.48 -17.58 10.67
C ALA A 113 -5.71 -16.71 10.29
N PRO A 114 -6.37 -15.99 11.22
CA PRO A 114 -7.51 -15.15 10.88
C PRO A 114 -7.13 -14.02 9.90
N ASP A 115 -6.04 -13.32 10.18
CA ASP A 115 -5.56 -12.19 9.39
C ASP A 115 -5.10 -12.65 8.00
N ARG A 116 -4.34 -13.73 7.94
CA ARG A 116 -3.91 -14.37 6.69
C ARG A 116 -5.10 -14.83 5.84
N PHE A 117 -6.16 -15.35 6.47
CA PHE A 117 -7.38 -15.71 5.75
C PHE A 117 -8.06 -14.50 5.15
N LEU A 118 -8.27 -13.46 5.94
CA LEU A 118 -8.88 -12.20 5.50
C LEU A 118 -8.06 -11.53 4.39
N ALA A 119 -6.76 -11.35 4.62
CA ALA A 119 -5.86 -10.71 3.67
C ALA A 119 -5.77 -11.47 2.35
N GLY A 120 -5.63 -12.79 2.42
CA GLY A 120 -5.62 -13.65 1.24
C GLY A 120 -6.92 -13.61 0.45
N SER A 121 -8.07 -13.55 1.14
CA SER A 121 -9.40 -13.43 0.49
C SER A 121 -9.52 -12.09 -0.24
N ARG A 122 -9.20 -10.97 0.42
CA ARG A 122 -9.25 -9.63 -0.17
C ARG A 122 -8.38 -9.50 -1.41
N LEU A 123 -7.12 -9.94 -1.35
CA LEU A 123 -6.24 -9.91 -2.51
C LEU A 123 -6.71 -10.82 -3.65
N ALA A 124 -7.29 -11.99 -3.32
CA ALA A 124 -7.84 -12.89 -4.33
C ALA A 124 -9.07 -12.31 -5.03
N GLU A 125 -9.87 -11.53 -4.32
CA GLU A 125 -11.06 -10.86 -4.85
C GLU A 125 -10.71 -9.61 -5.65
N GLU A 126 -9.70 -8.85 -5.24
CA GLU A 126 -9.35 -7.57 -5.88
C GLU A 126 -8.37 -7.76 -7.05
N ILE A 127 -7.22 -8.39 -6.82
CA ILE A 127 -6.11 -8.40 -7.79
C ILE A 127 -6.12 -9.66 -8.66
N VAL A 128 -6.31 -10.83 -8.04
CA VAL A 128 -6.16 -12.12 -8.75
C VAL A 128 -7.52 -12.67 -9.15
N ARG A 129 -8.22 -11.94 -10.01
CA ARG A 129 -9.51 -12.36 -10.58
C ARG A 129 -9.28 -13.28 -11.78
N VAL A 130 -8.89 -14.52 -11.54
CA VAL A 130 -8.72 -15.51 -12.60
C VAL A 130 -10.00 -16.31 -12.78
N ARG A 131 -10.57 -16.25 -13.98
CA ARG A 131 -11.80 -16.99 -14.34
C ARG A 131 -11.54 -18.50 -14.29
N GLY A 132 -12.46 -19.23 -13.71
CA GLY A 132 -12.36 -20.70 -13.63
C GLY A 132 -11.55 -21.23 -12.42
N ILE A 133 -10.87 -20.39 -11.66
CA ILE A 133 -10.17 -20.82 -10.43
C ILE A 133 -10.99 -20.43 -9.19
N PRO A 134 -11.43 -21.39 -8.37
CA PRO A 134 -12.19 -21.10 -7.15
C PRO A 134 -11.45 -20.13 -6.21
N LEU A 135 -12.21 -19.26 -5.51
CA LEU A 135 -11.67 -18.28 -4.57
C LEU A 135 -10.77 -18.94 -3.50
N ALA A 136 -11.18 -20.10 -2.97
CA ALA A 136 -10.41 -20.81 -1.95
C ALA A 136 -9.00 -21.21 -2.43
N VAL A 137 -8.87 -21.62 -3.70
CA VAL A 137 -7.56 -21.97 -4.30
C VAL A 137 -6.71 -20.71 -4.49
N ARG A 138 -7.28 -19.64 -5.05
CA ARG A 138 -6.59 -18.37 -5.23
C ARG A 138 -6.13 -17.78 -3.90
N ARG A 139 -7.01 -17.77 -2.89
CA ARG A 139 -6.70 -17.34 -1.53
C ARG A 139 -5.52 -18.11 -0.93
N ARG A 140 -5.56 -19.47 -0.99
CA ARG A 140 -4.49 -20.31 -0.46
C ARG A 140 -3.17 -20.04 -1.14
N TRP A 141 -3.17 -19.93 -2.46
CA TRP A 141 -1.98 -19.62 -3.23
C TRP A 141 -1.38 -18.25 -2.85
N ILE A 142 -2.22 -17.21 -2.77
CA ILE A 142 -1.80 -15.86 -2.36
C ILE A 142 -1.25 -15.90 -0.93
N ALA A 143 -1.99 -16.48 0.01
CA ALA A 143 -1.58 -16.55 1.41
C ALA A 143 -0.21 -17.21 1.56
N THR A 144 0.01 -18.37 0.90
CA THR A 144 1.31 -19.05 0.93
C THR A 144 2.42 -18.19 0.34
N ARG A 145 2.18 -17.57 -0.82
CA ARG A 145 3.17 -16.70 -1.47
C ARG A 145 3.52 -15.48 -0.61
N GLN A 146 2.52 -14.83 -0.06
CA GLN A 146 2.72 -13.62 0.75
C GLN A 146 3.37 -13.93 2.10
N THR A 147 3.02 -15.02 2.76
CA THR A 147 3.70 -15.46 3.98
C THR A 147 5.19 -15.72 3.71
N LYS A 148 5.50 -16.40 2.62
CA LYS A 148 6.91 -16.63 2.24
C LYS A 148 7.65 -15.32 1.95
N LEU A 149 7.00 -14.37 1.28
CA LEU A 149 7.61 -13.09 0.91
C LEU A 149 7.81 -12.18 2.13
N PHE A 150 6.75 -11.97 2.93
CA PHE A 150 6.70 -10.93 3.95
C PHE A 150 6.94 -11.44 5.39
N VAL A 151 7.15 -12.72 5.60
CA VAL A 151 7.58 -13.25 6.89
C VAL A 151 8.99 -13.79 6.75
N SER A 152 9.15 -14.93 6.05
CA SER A 152 10.47 -15.54 5.88
C SER A 152 11.42 -14.68 5.04
N GLY A 153 10.90 -14.00 4.00
CA GLY A 153 11.67 -13.11 3.11
C GLY A 153 12.17 -11.84 3.81
N ASP A 154 11.41 -11.33 4.77
CA ASP A 154 11.80 -10.16 5.58
C ASP A 154 12.64 -10.54 6.81
N GLY A 155 13.06 -11.79 6.90
CA GLY A 155 14.01 -12.25 7.92
C GLY A 155 13.38 -12.54 9.28
N VAL A 156 12.06 -12.69 9.39
CA VAL A 156 11.42 -13.12 10.64
C VAL A 156 11.62 -14.63 10.81
N THR A 157 12.28 -14.99 11.90
CA THR A 157 12.63 -16.36 12.27
C THR A 157 12.11 -16.67 13.68
N ASP A 158 12.14 -17.91 14.08
CA ASP A 158 11.76 -18.29 15.44
C ASP A 158 12.64 -17.63 16.50
N SER A 159 13.89 -17.34 16.19
CA SER A 159 14.86 -16.71 17.12
C SER A 159 14.61 -15.22 17.35
N ASN A 160 14.03 -14.49 16.38
CA ASN A 160 13.78 -13.05 16.51
C ASN A 160 12.29 -12.68 16.60
N ARG A 161 11.40 -13.66 16.55
CA ARG A 161 9.94 -13.45 16.60
C ARG A 161 9.51 -12.62 17.81
N THR A 162 9.97 -12.97 18.99
CA THR A 162 9.63 -12.24 20.23
C THR A 162 10.01 -10.76 20.16
N HIS A 163 11.13 -10.45 19.51
CA HIS A 163 11.53 -9.06 19.30
C HIS A 163 10.57 -8.33 18.35
N VAL A 164 10.19 -8.97 17.23
CA VAL A 164 9.20 -8.41 16.28
C VAL A 164 7.83 -8.20 16.94
N GLU A 165 7.42 -9.12 17.81
CA GLU A 165 6.14 -9.03 18.54
C GLU A 165 6.19 -7.99 19.68
N GLY A 166 7.36 -7.55 20.10
CA GLY A 166 7.56 -6.50 21.10
C GLY A 166 7.71 -5.09 20.54
N THR A 167 7.72 -4.97 19.18
CA THR A 167 7.79 -3.68 18.50
C THR A 167 6.40 -3.05 18.39
#